data_585d039f5356e1d3a77115d702efec9b
#
_entry.id   585d039f5356e1d3a77115d702efec9b
#
_cell.length_a   1.000
_cell.length_b   1.000
_cell.length_c   1.000
_cell.angle_alpha   90.00
_cell.angle_beta   90.00
_cell.angle_gamma   90.00
#
_symmetry.space_group_name_H-M   'P 1'
#
loop_
_entity.id
_entity.type
_entity.pdbx_description
1 polymer ?
#
loop_
_entity_poly.entity_id
_entity_poly.type
_entity_poly.pdbx_seq_one_letter_code
_entity_poly.pdbx_strand_id
1 'polypeptide(L)'
;MPTLRVALGQMNPHVGNLPGNIARLGELYDQAEAAGCDLVAFPELAVPGYPSEDLLIRRGFLEDNVEALDRLVTRTGRCVALLGYADDDLAIDSVGGIRTANTVAVASDGVIHGRYQKQRLPNYGVFDEDRYFTEGPEDQPLFRIGGLVVGVSICEDIWYVDGPPTHQSAAGADVLISLHASPFEEGKVAVREALLSDRARRAGIPVVYVNQVGGQDELIFDGASTVVDGDGEVLARAPQFVDDLMIVDLELEPR
;
A
#
# COMPACT_ATOMS: atom_id res chain seq x y z
N MET A 1 -10.10 21.70 -12.89
CA MET A 1 -9.13 20.99 -12.05
C MET A 1 -9.10 19.54 -12.53
N PRO A 2 -7.95 18.93 -12.73
CA PRO A 2 -7.92 17.50 -13.01
C PRO A 2 -8.48 16.73 -11.79
N THR A 3 -9.22 15.67 -12.09
CA THR A 3 -9.81 14.79 -11.06
C THR A 3 -9.07 13.47 -11.11
N LEU A 4 -8.60 12.98 -9.97
CA LEU A 4 -8.08 11.63 -9.80
C LEU A 4 -9.15 10.78 -9.12
N ARG A 5 -9.70 9.81 -9.85
CA ARG A 5 -10.62 8.82 -9.28
C ARG A 5 -9.85 7.66 -8.69
N VAL A 6 -9.84 7.57 -7.35
CA VAL A 6 -9.09 6.57 -6.60
C VAL A 6 -10.02 5.55 -5.97
N ALA A 7 -9.70 4.27 -6.13
CA ALA A 7 -10.33 3.18 -5.38
C ALA A 7 -9.41 2.69 -4.27
N LEU A 8 -9.97 2.44 -3.10
CA LEU A 8 -9.30 1.83 -1.96
C LEU A 8 -9.89 0.43 -1.75
N GLY A 9 -9.13 -0.58 -2.10
CA GLY A 9 -9.52 -1.99 -2.00
C GLY A 9 -9.25 -2.55 -0.62
N GLN A 10 -10.06 -2.17 0.38
CA GLN A 10 -9.99 -2.71 1.72
C GLN A 10 -10.44 -4.18 1.73
N MET A 11 -9.52 -5.10 1.98
CA MET A 11 -9.78 -6.53 1.91
C MET A 11 -9.11 -7.29 3.05
N ASN A 12 -9.49 -8.56 3.22
CA ASN A 12 -8.86 -9.51 4.14
C ASN A 12 -7.91 -10.44 3.36
N PRO A 13 -6.62 -10.11 3.21
CA PRO A 13 -5.66 -11.03 2.61
C PRO A 13 -5.29 -12.13 3.61
N HIS A 14 -5.49 -13.39 3.23
CA HIS A 14 -5.13 -14.51 4.09
C HIS A 14 -3.66 -14.90 3.88
N VAL A 15 -2.91 -14.96 4.97
CA VAL A 15 -1.48 -15.32 4.93
C VAL A 15 -1.27 -16.68 4.26
N GLY A 16 -0.39 -16.70 3.24
CA GLY A 16 -0.03 -17.91 2.49
C GLY A 16 -1.07 -18.37 1.46
N ASN A 17 -2.26 -17.79 1.41
CA ASN A 17 -3.30 -18.17 0.43
C ASN A 17 -3.16 -17.36 -0.86
N LEU A 18 -2.02 -17.50 -1.56
CA LEU A 18 -1.76 -16.76 -2.80
C LEU A 18 -2.91 -16.86 -3.83
N PRO A 19 -3.46 -18.04 -4.15
CA PRO A 19 -4.55 -18.13 -5.12
C PRO A 19 -5.81 -17.36 -4.69
N GLY A 20 -6.18 -17.43 -3.41
CA GLY A 20 -7.37 -16.75 -2.87
C GLY A 20 -7.17 -15.22 -2.86
N ASN A 21 -5.99 -14.76 -2.44
CA ASN A 21 -5.67 -13.33 -2.41
C ASN A 21 -5.67 -12.75 -3.83
N ILE A 22 -5.04 -13.43 -4.81
CA ILE A 22 -5.04 -13.01 -6.22
C ILE A 22 -6.44 -12.97 -6.81
N ALA A 23 -7.28 -13.96 -6.50
CA ALA A 23 -8.67 -13.95 -6.96
C ALA A 23 -9.42 -12.73 -6.42
N ARG A 24 -9.29 -12.43 -5.11
CA ARG A 24 -9.94 -11.29 -4.48
C ARG A 24 -9.41 -9.95 -4.97
N LEU A 25 -8.09 -9.82 -5.11
CA LEU A 25 -7.46 -8.63 -5.72
C LEU A 25 -7.98 -8.39 -7.14
N GLY A 26 -8.07 -9.46 -7.95
CA GLY A 26 -8.60 -9.38 -9.30
C GLY A 26 -10.07 -8.94 -9.35
N GLU A 27 -10.92 -9.46 -8.47
CA GLU A 27 -12.33 -9.04 -8.38
C GLU A 27 -12.48 -7.55 -8.04
N LEU A 28 -11.73 -7.06 -7.07
CA LEU A 28 -11.77 -5.65 -6.67
C LEU A 28 -11.16 -4.75 -7.75
N TYR A 29 -10.08 -5.23 -8.40
CA TYR A 29 -9.48 -4.53 -9.55
C TYR A 29 -10.49 -4.36 -10.68
N ASP A 30 -11.17 -5.45 -11.09
CA ASP A 30 -12.15 -5.44 -12.17
C ASP A 30 -13.32 -4.45 -11.86
N GLN A 31 -13.73 -4.35 -10.59
CA GLN A 31 -14.73 -3.38 -10.15
C GLN A 31 -14.22 -1.93 -10.24
N ALA A 32 -12.98 -1.66 -9.83
CA ALA A 32 -12.36 -0.35 -9.93
C ALA A 32 -12.18 0.08 -11.40
N GLU A 33 -11.70 -0.82 -12.26
CA GLU A 33 -11.56 -0.60 -13.71
C GLU A 33 -12.93 -0.29 -14.35
N ALA A 34 -13.97 -1.08 -14.03
CA ALA A 34 -15.33 -0.88 -14.54
C ALA A 34 -15.95 0.44 -14.04
N ALA A 35 -15.59 0.91 -12.85
CA ALA A 35 -16.01 2.19 -12.30
C ALA A 35 -15.25 3.39 -12.91
N GLY A 36 -14.28 3.12 -13.79
CA GLY A 36 -13.46 4.15 -14.44
C GLY A 36 -12.46 4.82 -13.51
N CYS A 37 -11.94 4.08 -12.52
CA CYS A 37 -10.89 4.59 -11.65
C CYS A 37 -9.58 4.78 -12.41
N ASP A 38 -8.84 5.84 -12.05
CA ASP A 38 -7.48 6.06 -12.55
C ASP A 38 -6.49 5.18 -11.80
N LEU A 39 -6.78 4.90 -10.52
CA LEU A 39 -5.94 4.19 -9.60
C LEU A 39 -6.76 3.32 -8.64
N VAL A 40 -6.29 2.12 -8.35
CA VAL A 40 -6.74 1.32 -7.20
C VAL A 40 -5.55 0.97 -6.31
N ALA A 41 -5.66 1.24 -5.01
CA ALA A 41 -4.67 0.87 -4.01
C ALA A 41 -5.19 -0.28 -3.15
N PHE A 42 -4.32 -1.27 -2.90
CA PHE A 42 -4.58 -2.41 -2.03
C PHE A 42 -3.71 -2.35 -0.77
N PRO A 43 -4.01 -3.13 0.28
CA PRO A 43 -3.22 -3.13 1.50
C PRO A 43 -1.75 -3.55 1.30
N GLU A 44 -0.94 -3.23 2.30
CA GLU A 44 0.42 -3.74 2.43
C GLU A 44 0.44 -5.27 2.36
N LEU A 45 1.42 -5.85 1.59
CA LEU A 45 1.58 -7.30 1.41
C LEU A 45 0.27 -8.05 1.07
N ALA A 46 -0.63 -7.41 0.30
CA ALA A 46 -1.93 -8.00 -0.03
C ALA A 46 -1.83 -9.29 -0.85
N VAL A 47 -0.72 -9.54 -1.56
CA VAL A 47 -0.47 -10.79 -2.29
C VAL A 47 -0.17 -11.95 -1.33
N PRO A 48 0.88 -11.90 -0.48
CA PRO A 48 1.19 -13.01 0.42
C PRO A 48 0.33 -13.01 1.70
N GLY A 49 -0.32 -11.89 2.06
CA GLY A 49 -0.96 -11.65 3.34
C GLY A 49 0.02 -11.15 4.41
N TYR A 50 -0.45 -10.32 5.37
CA TYR A 50 0.35 -9.75 6.44
C TYR A 50 -0.17 -10.21 7.83
N PRO A 51 0.74 -10.61 8.75
CA PRO A 51 2.19 -10.81 8.57
C PRO A 51 2.52 -12.19 7.99
N SER A 52 3.37 -12.25 6.97
CA SER A 52 3.76 -13.51 6.33
C SER A 52 4.86 -14.28 7.08
N GLU A 53 5.59 -13.61 7.97
CA GLU A 53 6.60 -14.17 8.90
C GLU A 53 7.56 -15.19 8.24
N ASP A 54 7.70 -16.38 8.85
CA ASP A 54 8.63 -17.44 8.41
C ASP A 54 8.33 -18.00 7.00
N LEU A 55 7.20 -17.65 6.39
CA LEU A 55 6.98 -17.95 4.97
C LEU A 55 7.98 -17.19 4.07
N LEU A 56 8.39 -15.98 4.48
CA LEU A 56 9.28 -15.11 3.72
C LEU A 56 10.73 -15.63 3.65
N ILE A 57 11.15 -16.52 4.54
CA ILE A 57 12.46 -17.16 4.45
C ILE A 57 12.45 -18.44 3.58
N ARG A 58 11.28 -18.81 3.04
CA ARG A 58 11.11 -19.96 2.15
C ARG A 58 11.18 -19.51 0.70
N ARG A 59 12.28 -19.80 0.03
CA ARG A 59 12.52 -19.40 -1.35
C ARG A 59 11.36 -19.75 -2.29
N GLY A 60 10.84 -20.98 -2.21
CA GLY A 60 9.70 -21.39 -3.05
C GLY A 60 8.44 -20.56 -2.82
N PHE A 61 8.19 -20.11 -1.58
CA PHE A 61 7.06 -19.22 -1.30
C PHE A 61 7.26 -17.83 -1.90
N LEU A 62 8.47 -17.28 -1.86
CA LEU A 62 8.79 -16.00 -2.49
C LEU A 62 8.64 -16.07 -4.02
N GLU A 63 9.16 -17.13 -4.64
CA GLU A 63 9.00 -17.38 -6.07
C GLU A 63 7.52 -17.50 -6.46
N ASP A 64 6.72 -18.25 -5.70
CA ASP A 64 5.27 -18.40 -5.90
C ASP A 64 4.53 -17.06 -5.72
N ASN A 65 4.93 -16.22 -4.76
CA ASN A 65 4.36 -14.89 -4.53
C ASN A 65 4.61 -13.95 -5.71
N VAL A 66 5.84 -13.91 -6.24
CA VAL A 66 6.17 -13.10 -7.43
C VAL A 66 5.40 -13.60 -8.65
N GLU A 67 5.35 -14.91 -8.89
CA GLU A 67 4.56 -15.50 -9.98
C GLU A 67 3.05 -15.19 -9.83
N ALA A 68 2.53 -15.18 -8.61
CA ALA A 68 1.14 -14.82 -8.34
C ALA A 68 0.87 -13.35 -8.68
N LEU A 69 1.78 -12.44 -8.32
CA LEU A 69 1.73 -11.03 -8.72
C LEU A 69 1.72 -10.89 -10.24
N ASP A 70 2.66 -11.54 -10.94
CA ASP A 70 2.79 -11.46 -12.40
C ASP A 70 1.51 -11.91 -13.10
N ARG A 71 0.87 -12.98 -12.63
CA ARG A 71 -0.44 -13.41 -13.15
C ARG A 71 -1.54 -12.36 -12.98
N LEU A 72 -1.56 -11.65 -11.86
CA LEU A 72 -2.51 -10.55 -11.66
C LEU A 72 -2.20 -9.37 -12.57
N VAL A 73 -0.92 -8.99 -12.67
CA VAL A 73 -0.47 -7.87 -13.51
C VAL A 73 -0.87 -8.07 -14.96
N THR A 74 -0.74 -9.28 -15.51
CA THR A 74 -1.14 -9.55 -16.91
C THR A 74 -2.62 -9.30 -17.19
N ARG A 75 -3.48 -9.18 -16.15
CA ARG A 75 -4.91 -8.87 -16.28
C ARG A 75 -5.21 -7.38 -16.15
N THR A 76 -4.23 -6.55 -15.76
CA THR A 76 -4.47 -5.13 -15.57
C THR A 76 -4.69 -4.41 -16.90
N GLY A 77 -5.69 -3.51 -16.94
CA GLY A 77 -5.97 -2.60 -18.03
C GLY A 77 -5.46 -1.19 -17.68
N ARG A 78 -6.27 -0.15 -17.98
CA ARG A 78 -5.88 1.25 -17.83
C ARG A 78 -5.81 1.73 -16.37
N CYS A 79 -6.65 1.20 -15.48
CA CYS A 79 -6.62 1.54 -14.07
C CYS A 79 -5.28 1.09 -13.47
N VAL A 80 -4.53 2.02 -12.88
CA VAL A 80 -3.25 1.67 -12.26
C VAL A 80 -3.51 0.94 -10.95
N ALA A 81 -2.90 -0.22 -10.77
CA ALA A 81 -2.97 -0.99 -9.54
C ALA A 81 -1.71 -0.78 -8.68
N LEU A 82 -1.89 -0.47 -7.40
CA LEU A 82 -0.84 -0.49 -6.38
C LEU A 82 -0.97 -1.79 -5.59
N LEU A 83 -0.04 -2.72 -5.81
CA LEU A 83 -0.10 -4.11 -5.33
C LEU A 83 1.03 -4.37 -4.34
N GLY A 84 0.68 -4.57 -3.06
CA GLY A 84 1.64 -4.93 -2.01
C GLY A 84 2.06 -6.41 -2.11
N TYR A 85 3.37 -6.67 -2.19
CA TYR A 85 3.94 -8.00 -2.30
C TYR A 85 5.34 -8.08 -1.66
N ALA A 86 5.87 -9.29 -1.50
CA ALA A 86 7.23 -9.53 -1.07
C ALA A 86 8.14 -9.71 -2.30
N ASP A 87 9.11 -8.80 -2.47
CA ASP A 87 10.03 -8.82 -3.60
C ASP A 87 11.28 -9.64 -3.27
N ASP A 88 11.65 -10.59 -4.13
CA ASP A 88 12.81 -11.45 -3.99
C ASP A 88 14.05 -10.99 -4.78
N ASP A 89 13.92 -9.92 -5.56
CA ASP A 89 14.98 -9.37 -6.44
C ASP A 89 16.05 -8.59 -5.65
N LEU A 90 16.28 -8.97 -4.39
CA LEU A 90 17.24 -8.30 -3.54
C LEU A 90 18.50 -9.10 -3.30
N ALA A 91 19.59 -8.35 -3.25
CA ALA A 91 20.93 -8.85 -3.05
C ALA A 91 21.01 -9.84 -1.87
N ILE A 92 21.71 -10.95 -2.09
CA ILE A 92 22.22 -11.83 -1.04
C ILE A 92 22.96 -10.95 -0.04
N ASP A 93 22.56 -10.98 1.23
CA ASP A 93 23.28 -10.26 2.27
C ASP A 93 24.72 -10.76 2.39
N SER A 94 25.57 -10.01 3.13
CA SER A 94 27.00 -10.33 3.32
C SER A 94 27.24 -11.68 4.03
N VAL A 95 26.20 -12.35 4.48
CA VAL A 95 26.24 -13.65 5.20
C VAL A 95 25.60 -14.78 4.37
N GLY A 96 25.09 -14.47 3.16
CA GLY A 96 24.46 -15.43 2.26
C GLY A 96 22.99 -15.70 2.55
N GLY A 97 22.33 -14.86 3.38
CA GLY A 97 20.88 -14.90 3.63
C GLY A 97 20.09 -14.25 2.50
N ILE A 98 18.95 -14.84 2.15
CA ILE A 98 17.97 -14.19 1.26
C ILE A 98 17.24 -13.15 2.09
N ARG A 99 17.33 -11.89 1.70
CA ARG A 99 16.50 -10.82 2.26
C ARG A 99 15.51 -10.38 1.21
N THR A 100 14.30 -10.15 1.68
CA THR A 100 13.14 -9.75 0.90
C THR A 100 12.90 -8.26 1.07
N ALA A 101 12.22 -7.60 0.15
CA ALA A 101 11.66 -6.27 0.38
C ALA A 101 10.14 -6.32 0.50
N ASN A 102 9.61 -5.52 1.42
CA ASN A 102 8.20 -5.18 1.45
C ASN A 102 7.96 -4.11 0.38
N THR A 103 7.27 -4.47 -0.71
CA THR A 103 7.27 -3.70 -1.95
C THR A 103 5.86 -3.47 -2.47
N VAL A 104 5.66 -2.33 -3.10
CA VAL A 104 4.47 -2.04 -3.92
C VAL A 104 4.87 -2.07 -5.40
N ALA A 105 4.21 -2.92 -6.17
CA ALA A 105 4.27 -2.87 -7.63
C ALA A 105 3.23 -1.85 -8.14
N VAL A 106 3.64 -0.97 -9.04
CA VAL A 106 2.78 -0.03 -9.76
C VAL A 106 2.56 -0.58 -11.16
N ALA A 107 1.35 -1.08 -11.44
CA ALA A 107 1.07 -1.85 -12.64
C ALA A 107 -0.17 -1.36 -13.39
N SER A 108 -0.12 -1.35 -14.71
CA SER A 108 -1.26 -1.17 -15.60
C SER A 108 -0.93 -1.72 -17.00
N ASP A 109 -1.93 -1.94 -17.82
CA ASP A 109 -1.79 -2.43 -19.21
C ASP A 109 -0.92 -3.69 -19.32
N GLY A 110 -1.00 -4.58 -18.33
CA GLY A 110 -0.29 -5.84 -18.30
C GLY A 110 1.19 -5.77 -17.92
N VAL A 111 1.69 -4.61 -17.46
CA VAL A 111 3.10 -4.41 -17.11
C VAL A 111 3.30 -3.70 -15.78
N ILE A 112 4.42 -3.96 -15.11
CA ILE A 112 4.88 -3.21 -13.95
C ILE A 112 5.69 -2.01 -14.44
N HIS A 113 5.23 -0.79 -14.14
CA HIS A 113 5.88 0.46 -14.51
C HIS A 113 6.98 0.88 -13.53
N GLY A 114 6.91 0.39 -12.31
CA GLY A 114 7.90 0.68 -11.27
C GLY A 114 7.52 0.05 -9.94
N ARG A 115 8.39 0.22 -8.96
CA ARG A 115 8.26 -0.34 -7.62
C ARG A 115 8.57 0.73 -6.58
N TYR A 116 7.95 0.60 -5.42
CA TYR A 116 8.31 1.31 -4.21
C TYR A 116 8.61 0.30 -3.10
N GLN A 117 9.74 0.43 -2.42
CA GLN A 117 10.15 -0.45 -1.32
C GLN A 117 9.99 0.30 0.02
N LYS A 118 9.44 -0.37 1.02
CA LYS A 118 9.28 0.15 2.39
C LYS A 118 10.62 0.59 2.95
N GLN A 119 10.71 1.83 3.44
CA GLN A 119 11.95 2.41 3.96
C GLN A 119 12.07 2.28 5.48
N ARG A 120 10.94 2.25 6.19
CA ARG A 120 10.92 2.16 7.66
C ARG A 120 10.31 0.83 8.09
N LEU A 121 11.12 0.02 8.73
CA LEU A 121 10.73 -1.32 9.21
C LEU A 121 10.44 -1.25 10.71
N PRO A 122 9.19 -1.51 11.16
CA PRO A 122 8.90 -1.52 12.59
C PRO A 122 9.47 -2.76 13.26
N ASN A 123 10.13 -2.57 14.42
CA ASN A 123 10.70 -3.62 15.27
C ASN A 123 10.37 -3.38 16.73
N TYR A 124 9.11 -3.15 17.03
CA TYR A 124 8.59 -2.90 18.37
C TYR A 124 7.20 -3.51 18.53
N GLY A 125 6.81 -3.81 19.78
CA GLY A 125 5.50 -4.39 20.09
C GLY A 125 5.33 -5.75 19.42
N VAL A 126 4.42 -5.81 18.45
CA VAL A 126 4.08 -7.02 17.68
C VAL A 126 4.85 -7.14 16.36
N PHE A 127 5.72 -6.18 16.06
CA PHE A 127 6.45 -6.13 14.79
C PHE A 127 7.88 -6.63 14.92
N ASP A 128 8.32 -7.45 13.96
CA ASP A 128 9.70 -7.97 13.83
C ASP A 128 10.10 -7.98 12.34
N GLU A 129 9.96 -6.82 11.67
CA GLU A 129 10.14 -6.75 10.22
C GLU A 129 11.62 -6.80 9.79
N ASP A 130 12.56 -6.32 10.61
CA ASP A 130 14.02 -6.42 10.34
C ASP A 130 14.51 -7.85 10.17
N ARG A 131 13.77 -8.81 10.71
CA ARG A 131 14.08 -10.23 10.59
C ARG A 131 13.93 -10.73 9.15
N TYR A 132 12.99 -10.16 8.41
CA TYR A 132 12.55 -10.66 7.10
C TYR A 132 12.88 -9.71 5.96
N PHE A 133 12.80 -8.41 6.19
CA PHE A 133 12.90 -7.40 5.15
C PHE A 133 14.19 -6.60 5.23
N THR A 134 14.53 -6.01 4.09
CA THR A 134 15.58 -4.99 3.95
C THR A 134 14.90 -3.65 3.72
N GLU A 135 15.42 -2.60 4.36
CA GLU A 135 14.98 -1.23 4.10
C GLU A 135 15.19 -0.84 2.63
N GLY A 136 14.18 -0.20 2.06
CA GLY A 136 14.27 0.35 0.71
C GLY A 136 15.23 1.55 0.64
N PRO A 137 15.74 1.87 -0.56
CA PRO A 137 16.61 3.02 -0.75
C PRO A 137 15.87 4.34 -0.46
N GLU A 138 16.61 5.39 -0.07
CA GLU A 138 16.01 6.71 0.20
C GLU A 138 15.48 7.37 -1.08
N ASP A 139 16.18 7.19 -2.20
CA ASP A 139 15.83 7.79 -3.49
C ASP A 139 14.93 6.82 -4.27
N GLN A 140 13.62 7.06 -4.23
CA GLN A 140 12.62 6.22 -4.88
C GLN A 140 11.71 7.04 -5.80
N PRO A 141 11.14 6.41 -6.84
CA PRO A 141 10.39 7.12 -7.87
C PRO A 141 9.05 7.67 -7.35
N LEU A 142 8.64 8.80 -7.93
CA LEU A 142 7.26 9.25 -7.98
C LEU A 142 6.62 8.75 -9.29
N PHE A 143 5.31 8.53 -9.28
CA PHE A 143 4.59 7.96 -10.41
C PHE A 143 3.63 8.97 -11.03
N ARG A 144 3.59 9.05 -12.36
CA ARG A 144 2.61 9.91 -13.04
C ARG A 144 1.38 9.10 -13.39
N ILE A 145 0.25 9.39 -12.73
CA ILE A 145 -1.03 8.68 -12.87
C ILE A 145 -2.15 9.71 -13.07
N GLY A 146 -2.99 9.55 -14.07
CA GLY A 146 -4.08 10.50 -14.35
C GLY A 146 -3.62 11.95 -14.62
N GLY A 147 -2.35 12.13 -15.02
CA GLY A 147 -1.75 13.46 -15.22
C GLY A 147 -1.15 14.10 -13.95
N LEU A 148 -1.34 13.48 -12.79
CA LEU A 148 -0.84 13.91 -11.50
C LEU A 148 0.40 13.12 -11.06
N VAL A 149 1.19 13.70 -10.16
CA VAL A 149 2.36 13.06 -9.55
C VAL A 149 1.95 12.41 -8.23
N VAL A 150 2.07 11.10 -8.16
CA VAL A 150 1.67 10.27 -7.03
C VAL A 150 2.89 9.80 -6.24
N GLY A 151 2.91 10.11 -4.95
CA GLY A 151 3.84 9.51 -4.00
C GLY A 151 3.24 8.25 -3.39
N VAL A 152 4.06 7.20 -3.23
CA VAL A 152 3.65 5.91 -2.64
C VAL A 152 4.47 5.65 -1.39
N SER A 153 3.83 5.18 -0.32
CA SER A 153 4.49 4.77 0.93
C SER A 153 3.83 3.52 1.53
N ILE A 154 4.54 2.86 2.44
CA ILE A 154 4.05 1.64 3.09
C ILE A 154 4.09 1.83 4.61
N CYS A 155 2.93 1.77 5.22
CA CYS A 155 2.65 1.63 6.65
C CYS A 155 3.53 2.53 7.55
N GLU A 156 4.62 2.00 8.10
CA GLU A 156 5.51 2.68 9.04
C GLU A 156 6.12 3.97 8.45
N ASP A 157 6.30 4.05 7.14
CA ASP A 157 6.87 5.21 6.45
C ASP A 157 6.16 6.53 6.80
N ILE A 158 4.83 6.50 7.00
CA ILE A 158 4.03 7.71 7.27
C ILE A 158 4.12 8.17 8.73
N TRP A 159 4.58 7.32 9.64
CA TRP A 159 4.67 7.67 11.06
C TRP A 159 5.81 8.64 11.37
N TYR A 160 6.83 8.70 10.53
CA TYR A 160 7.97 9.61 10.69
C TYR A 160 7.69 10.97 10.05
N VAL A 161 7.98 12.05 10.79
CA VAL A 161 7.78 13.44 10.31
C VAL A 161 8.71 13.75 9.12
N ASP A 162 9.92 13.22 9.15
CA ASP A 162 10.95 13.30 8.11
C ASP A 162 11.01 12.03 7.25
N GLY A 163 9.91 11.28 7.20
CA GLY A 163 9.79 10.05 6.44
C GLY A 163 9.53 10.26 4.94
N PRO A 164 9.43 9.15 4.21
CA PRO A 164 9.23 9.14 2.75
C PRO A 164 8.11 10.06 2.24
N PRO A 165 6.92 10.14 2.88
CA PRO A 165 5.86 11.04 2.43
C PRO A 165 6.26 12.52 2.41
N THR A 166 7.08 12.97 3.36
CA THR A 166 7.59 14.34 3.40
C THR A 166 8.56 14.62 2.26
N HIS A 167 9.47 13.68 1.98
CA HIS A 167 10.40 13.79 0.86
C HIS A 167 9.68 13.77 -0.49
N GLN A 168 8.68 12.89 -0.64
CA GLN A 168 7.86 12.79 -1.86
C GLN A 168 7.08 14.08 -2.13
N SER A 169 6.48 14.66 -1.09
CA SER A 169 5.78 15.96 -1.21
C SER A 169 6.72 17.08 -1.61
N ALA A 170 7.92 17.14 -1.02
CA ALA A 170 8.97 18.11 -1.38
C ALA A 170 9.50 17.90 -2.81
N ALA A 171 9.49 16.66 -3.31
CA ALA A 171 9.85 16.30 -4.68
C ALA A 171 8.74 16.57 -5.72
N GLY A 172 7.59 17.12 -5.28
CA GLY A 172 6.52 17.56 -6.16
C GLY A 172 5.37 16.56 -6.34
N ALA A 173 5.13 15.67 -5.36
CA ALA A 173 3.93 14.86 -5.36
C ALA A 173 2.68 15.74 -5.21
N ASP A 174 1.62 15.44 -5.97
CA ASP A 174 0.30 16.07 -5.91
C ASP A 174 -0.63 15.37 -4.93
N VAL A 175 -0.38 14.07 -4.66
CA VAL A 175 -1.12 13.21 -3.73
C VAL A 175 -0.20 12.13 -3.16
N LEU A 176 -0.44 11.73 -1.92
CA LEU A 176 0.25 10.62 -1.25
C LEU A 176 -0.70 9.44 -1.08
N ILE A 177 -0.26 8.24 -1.50
CA ILE A 177 -0.99 6.99 -1.32
C ILE A 177 -0.19 6.10 -0.38
N SER A 178 -0.80 5.66 0.72
CA SER A 178 -0.14 4.87 1.75
C SER A 178 -0.87 3.54 1.96
N LEU A 179 -0.15 2.43 1.78
CA LEU A 179 -0.66 1.06 1.90
C LEU A 179 -0.33 0.52 3.29
N HIS A 180 -1.33 -0.06 3.96
CA HIS A 180 -1.19 -0.45 5.36
C HIS A 180 -1.71 -1.86 5.67
N ALA A 181 -1.07 -2.45 6.68
CA ALA A 181 -1.54 -3.57 7.48
C ALA A 181 -1.42 -3.17 8.97
N SER A 182 -2.09 -2.07 9.33
CA SER A 182 -2.01 -1.50 10.67
C SER A 182 -2.99 -2.19 11.61
N PRO A 183 -2.51 -2.86 12.70
CA PRO A 183 -3.37 -3.59 13.61
C PRO A 183 -4.35 -2.70 14.37
N PHE A 184 -5.48 -3.30 14.72
CA PHE A 184 -6.49 -2.69 15.58
C PHE A 184 -5.99 -2.57 17.02
N GLU A 185 -6.23 -1.40 17.59
CA GLU A 185 -6.20 -1.12 19.02
C GLU A 185 -7.38 -0.20 19.35
N GLU A 186 -7.85 -0.25 20.59
CA GLU A 186 -8.92 0.65 21.02
C GLU A 186 -8.49 2.12 20.87
N GLY A 187 -9.31 2.91 20.16
CA GLY A 187 -8.99 4.32 19.86
C GLY A 187 -8.00 4.57 18.71
N LYS A 188 -7.43 3.53 18.09
CA LYS A 188 -6.41 3.65 17.04
C LYS A 188 -6.89 4.42 15.81
N VAL A 189 -8.17 4.33 15.46
CA VAL A 189 -8.75 5.07 14.32
C VAL A 189 -8.53 6.58 14.50
N ALA A 190 -8.83 7.12 15.67
CA ALA A 190 -8.63 8.54 15.96
C ALA A 190 -7.14 8.95 15.89
N VAL A 191 -6.24 8.06 16.34
CA VAL A 191 -4.78 8.28 16.26
C VAL A 191 -4.32 8.30 14.80
N ARG A 192 -4.80 7.35 13.97
CA ARG A 192 -4.50 7.31 12.54
C ARG A 192 -5.00 8.56 11.82
N GLU A 193 -6.25 8.97 12.08
CA GLU A 193 -6.82 10.18 11.47
C GLU A 193 -6.04 11.45 11.84
N ALA A 194 -5.69 11.59 13.12
CA ALA A 194 -4.87 12.72 13.55
C ALA A 194 -3.50 12.74 12.86
N LEU A 195 -2.88 11.54 12.67
CA LEU A 195 -1.63 11.39 11.93
C LEU A 195 -1.80 11.80 10.46
N LEU A 196 -2.81 11.26 9.77
CA LEU A 196 -3.07 11.55 8.36
C LEU A 196 -3.34 13.05 8.15
N SER A 197 -4.16 13.65 9.00
CA SER A 197 -4.43 15.09 9.01
C SER A 197 -3.16 15.93 9.21
N ASP A 198 -2.26 15.54 10.12
CA ASP A 198 -0.97 16.23 10.31
C ASP A 198 -0.09 16.12 9.07
N ARG A 199 0.02 14.92 8.47
CA ARG A 199 0.83 14.70 7.27
C ARG A 199 0.28 15.47 6.06
N ALA A 200 -1.03 15.44 5.85
CA ALA A 200 -1.69 16.17 4.77
C ALA A 200 -1.45 17.69 4.90
N ARG A 201 -1.69 18.26 6.09
CA ARG A 201 -1.45 19.68 6.34
C ARG A 201 -0.01 20.11 6.14
N ARG A 202 0.97 19.30 6.61
CA ARG A 202 2.40 19.59 6.41
C ARG A 202 2.81 19.56 4.95
N ALA A 203 2.28 18.58 4.22
CA ALA A 203 2.55 18.42 2.80
C ALA A 203 1.75 19.41 1.94
N GLY A 204 0.57 19.87 2.42
CA GLY A 204 -0.40 20.70 1.70
C GLY A 204 -1.01 19.94 0.52
N ILE A 205 -1.11 18.61 0.60
CA ILE A 205 -1.68 17.71 -0.40
C ILE A 205 -2.48 16.58 0.26
N PRO A 206 -3.46 16.00 -0.44
CA PRO A 206 -4.23 14.88 0.09
C PRO A 206 -3.40 13.65 0.39
N VAL A 207 -3.89 12.88 1.38
CA VAL A 207 -3.36 11.56 1.73
C VAL A 207 -4.48 10.52 1.62
N VAL A 208 -4.21 9.47 0.86
CA VAL A 208 -5.06 8.28 0.71
C VAL A 208 -4.42 7.15 1.50
N TYR A 209 -5.15 6.61 2.46
CA TYR A 209 -4.72 5.56 3.38
C TYR A 209 -5.58 4.32 3.15
N VAL A 210 -5.02 3.24 2.66
CA VAL A 210 -5.70 1.95 2.50
C VAL A 210 -5.18 0.95 3.52
N ASN A 211 -6.09 0.33 4.29
CA ASN A 211 -5.75 -0.63 5.33
C ASN A 211 -6.48 -1.95 5.13
N GLN A 212 -5.88 -3.06 5.56
CA GLN A 212 -6.54 -4.36 5.51
C GLN A 212 -7.56 -4.53 6.64
N VAL A 213 -8.47 -5.49 6.46
CA VAL A 213 -9.34 -6.05 7.49
C VAL A 213 -8.97 -7.51 7.74
N GLY A 214 -9.52 -8.10 8.81
CA GLY A 214 -9.37 -9.52 9.12
C GLY A 214 -8.59 -9.79 10.38
N GLY A 215 -8.04 -10.99 10.48
CA GLY A 215 -7.23 -11.40 11.63
C GLY A 215 -6.21 -12.47 11.23
N GLN A 216 -5.05 -12.41 11.85
CA GLN A 216 -3.98 -13.38 11.70
C GLN A 216 -3.26 -13.51 13.04
N ASP A 217 -3.21 -14.74 13.56
CA ASP A 217 -2.70 -15.05 14.89
C ASP A 217 -3.31 -14.13 15.98
N GLU A 218 -2.53 -13.39 16.73
CA GLU A 218 -3.00 -12.44 17.74
C GLU A 218 -3.39 -11.08 17.17
N LEU A 219 -3.18 -10.81 15.88
CA LEU A 219 -3.47 -9.51 15.27
C LEU A 219 -4.87 -9.47 14.66
N ILE A 220 -5.55 -8.37 14.89
CA ILE A 220 -6.81 -8.01 14.26
C ILE A 220 -6.59 -6.73 13.45
N PHE A 221 -7.19 -6.67 12.27
CA PHE A 221 -7.11 -5.52 11.38
C PHE A 221 -8.51 -4.97 11.14
N ASP A 222 -8.70 -3.70 11.39
CA ASP A 222 -10.00 -3.05 11.39
C ASP A 222 -10.35 -2.31 10.10
N GLY A 223 -9.44 -2.22 9.15
CA GLY A 223 -9.66 -1.41 7.95
C GLY A 223 -9.71 0.07 8.28
N ALA A 224 -10.88 0.69 8.18
CA ALA A 224 -11.07 2.13 8.32
C ALA A 224 -10.17 2.91 7.36
N SER A 225 -10.04 2.41 6.13
CA SER A 225 -9.33 3.13 5.05
C SER A 225 -9.88 4.54 4.92
N THR A 226 -9.01 5.52 4.82
CA THR A 226 -9.39 6.94 4.99
C THR A 226 -8.74 7.81 3.92
N VAL A 227 -9.47 8.81 3.47
CA VAL A 227 -8.95 9.86 2.59
C VAL A 227 -9.06 11.20 3.30
N VAL A 228 -7.96 11.95 3.35
CA VAL A 228 -7.93 13.32 3.88
C VAL A 228 -7.47 14.28 2.80
N ASP A 229 -7.99 15.50 2.81
CA ASP A 229 -7.54 16.57 1.89
C ASP A 229 -6.24 17.26 2.35
N GLY A 230 -5.76 18.21 1.56
CA GLY A 230 -4.53 18.96 1.88
C GLY A 230 -4.64 19.86 3.11
N ASP A 231 -5.84 20.17 3.58
CA ASP A 231 -6.12 20.92 4.81
C ASP A 231 -6.25 19.97 6.03
N GLY A 232 -6.18 18.65 5.79
CA GLY A 232 -6.24 17.60 6.81
C GLY A 232 -7.66 17.26 7.26
N GLU A 233 -8.67 17.62 6.46
CA GLU A 233 -10.05 17.24 6.71
C GLU A 233 -10.35 15.85 6.13
N VAL A 234 -11.10 15.02 6.87
CA VAL A 234 -11.49 13.69 6.42
C VAL A 234 -12.57 13.79 5.35
N LEU A 235 -12.23 13.43 4.11
CA LEU A 235 -13.17 13.40 2.99
C LEU A 235 -14.03 12.14 2.97
N ALA A 236 -13.43 10.99 3.27
CA ALA A 236 -14.09 9.69 3.25
C ALA A 236 -13.43 8.71 4.20
N ARG A 237 -14.22 7.75 4.71
CA ARG A 237 -13.76 6.63 5.53
C ARG A 237 -14.55 5.38 5.21
N ALA A 238 -13.86 4.28 4.93
CA ALA A 238 -14.45 2.96 4.79
C ALA A 238 -14.91 2.40 6.17
N PRO A 239 -15.90 1.51 6.19
CA PRO A 239 -16.36 0.90 7.43
C PRO A 239 -15.28 0.01 8.05
N GLN A 240 -15.36 -0.20 9.38
CA GLN A 240 -14.47 -1.10 10.10
C GLN A 240 -14.91 -2.55 9.98
N PHE A 241 -13.93 -3.48 9.99
CA PHE A 241 -14.10 -4.93 10.08
C PHE A 241 -14.87 -5.60 8.93
N VAL A 242 -14.97 -4.95 7.79
CA VAL A 242 -15.61 -5.49 6.59
C VAL A 242 -14.78 -5.19 5.35
N ASP A 243 -14.83 -6.07 4.37
CA ASP A 243 -14.32 -5.80 3.04
C ASP A 243 -15.10 -4.64 2.40
N ASP A 244 -14.39 -3.74 1.73
CA ASP A 244 -15.00 -2.60 1.05
C ASP A 244 -14.19 -2.17 -0.17
N LEU A 245 -14.86 -1.62 -1.18
CA LEU A 245 -14.23 -0.91 -2.28
C LEU A 245 -14.72 0.55 -2.27
N MET A 246 -14.01 1.39 -1.53
CA MET A 246 -14.34 2.81 -1.44
C MET A 246 -13.77 3.57 -2.63
N ILE A 247 -14.61 4.30 -3.35
CA ILE A 247 -14.20 5.12 -4.49
C ILE A 247 -14.37 6.59 -4.14
N VAL A 248 -13.32 7.39 -4.39
CA VAL A 248 -13.29 8.82 -4.09
C VAL A 248 -12.74 9.58 -5.28
N ASP A 249 -13.38 10.68 -5.64
CA ASP A 249 -12.89 11.63 -6.63
C ASP A 249 -12.15 12.76 -5.93
N LEU A 250 -10.84 12.91 -6.22
CA LEU A 250 -9.99 13.97 -5.72
C LEU A 250 -9.83 15.04 -6.80
N GLU A 251 -10.33 16.25 -6.53
CA GLU A 251 -10.09 17.40 -7.38
C GLU A 251 -8.78 18.06 -6.97
N LEU A 252 -7.77 18.03 -7.83
CA LEU A 252 -6.40 18.45 -7.51
C LEU A 252 -5.89 19.47 -8.54
N GLU A 253 -5.13 20.44 -8.07
CA GLU A 253 -4.33 21.31 -8.92
C GLU A 253 -2.90 20.76 -8.98
N PRO A 254 -2.37 20.42 -10.18
CA PRO A 254 -0.98 19.99 -10.32
C PRO A 254 -0.03 21.10 -9.82
N ARG A 255 1.00 20.70 -9.10
CA ARG A 255 2.05 21.61 -8.57
C ARG A 255 3.14 21.89 -9.58
#